data_503ebfa7be1538fd53ee458505143858
#
_entry.id   503ebfa7be1538fd53ee458505143858
#
_cell.length_a   1.000
_cell.length_b   1.000
_cell.length_c   1.000
_cell.angle_alpha   90.00
_cell.angle_beta   90.00
_cell.angle_gamma   90.00
#
_symmetry.space_group_name_H-M   'P 1'
#
loop_
_entity.id
_entity.type
_entity.pdbx_description
1 polymer ?
#
loop_
_entity_poly.entity_id
_entity_poly.type
_entity_poly.pdbx_seq_one_letter_code
_entity_poly.pdbx_strand_id
1 'polypeptide(L)'
;MIYCLKCQKRGSVLVGTIFEHSKISLGTWLYLMLLMSNSSHTLPVSFVARHLGVTASSAFRMLACIRLHIEALHRGLVLGCSGEVIQVDETLIGSVKAGKGGGRSGAIVLGVYSSKGVVAQHIPNRRRETLFPLIQLHAAPGSWVATDQFRAYSSLSKLGFRHVSMNHGRREFVTAEGYSTVGIEGYWANLKFSLRSCNITPNFENLQPYLSEHAFKFSCRKRGIAPFEAMIADFPAIDFGKWSKRAARDIENHFSDGTEF
;
A
#
# COMPACT_ATOMS: atom_id res chain seq x y z
N MET A 1 -18.32 -0.81 -26.80
CA MET A 1 -18.50 -2.20 -27.28
C MET A 1 -17.63 -2.38 -28.51
N ILE A 2 -16.76 -3.38 -28.53
CA ILE A 2 -15.90 -3.71 -29.66
C ILE A 2 -16.51 -4.94 -30.35
N TYR A 3 -16.54 -4.92 -31.68
CA TYR A 3 -16.96 -6.05 -32.48
C TYR A 3 -15.80 -6.58 -33.29
N CYS A 4 -15.47 -7.86 -33.12
CA CYS A 4 -14.41 -8.50 -33.88
C CYS A 4 -14.95 -8.98 -35.22
N LEU A 5 -14.47 -8.40 -36.33
CA LEU A 5 -14.87 -8.79 -37.68
C LEU A 5 -14.49 -10.23 -38.05
N LYS A 6 -13.41 -10.75 -37.45
CA LYS A 6 -12.90 -12.10 -37.74
C LYS A 6 -13.71 -13.21 -37.04
N CYS A 7 -14.01 -13.03 -35.73
CA CYS A 7 -14.70 -14.07 -34.94
C CYS A 7 -16.16 -13.72 -34.62
N GLN A 8 -16.65 -12.57 -35.08
CA GLN A 8 -18.00 -12.04 -34.88
C GLN A 8 -18.42 -11.91 -33.40
N LYS A 9 -17.47 -11.97 -32.47
CA LYS A 9 -17.75 -11.79 -31.05
C LYS A 9 -17.79 -10.32 -30.68
N ARG A 10 -18.71 -9.98 -29.78
CA ARG A 10 -18.77 -8.67 -29.14
C ARG A 10 -17.99 -8.72 -27.84
N GLY A 11 -17.24 -7.65 -27.55
CA GLY A 11 -16.47 -7.51 -26.34
C GLY A 11 -16.54 -6.07 -25.81
N SER A 12 -16.08 -5.88 -24.59
CA SER A 12 -15.89 -4.56 -24.01
C SER A 12 -14.41 -4.41 -23.65
N VAL A 13 -13.84 -3.23 -23.85
CA VAL A 13 -12.49 -2.86 -23.38
C VAL A 13 -12.38 -2.85 -21.87
N LEU A 14 -13.51 -2.91 -21.16
CA LEU A 14 -13.54 -2.88 -19.70
C LEU A 14 -13.44 -4.27 -19.06
N VAL A 15 -13.49 -5.34 -19.88
CA VAL A 15 -13.35 -6.72 -19.38
C VAL A 15 -11.97 -6.91 -18.76
N GLY A 16 -11.93 -7.50 -17.56
CA GLY A 16 -10.70 -7.71 -16.78
C GLY A 16 -10.20 -6.45 -16.04
N THR A 17 -10.86 -5.30 -16.22
CA THR A 17 -10.51 -4.08 -15.49
C THR A 17 -11.43 -3.89 -14.27
N ILE A 18 -11.05 -2.93 -13.39
CA ILE A 18 -11.87 -2.53 -12.22
C ILE A 18 -13.24 -1.99 -12.59
N PHE A 19 -13.47 -1.66 -13.86
CA PHE A 19 -14.73 -1.10 -14.38
C PHE A 19 -15.69 -2.17 -14.89
N GLU A 20 -15.26 -3.43 -14.93
CA GLU A 20 -16.10 -4.52 -15.43
C GLU A 20 -17.39 -4.66 -14.62
N HIS A 21 -18.50 -4.87 -15.31
CA HIS A 21 -19.86 -4.95 -14.75
C HIS A 21 -20.31 -3.73 -13.91
N SER A 22 -19.60 -2.60 -14.00
CA SER A 22 -20.03 -1.37 -13.31
C SER A 22 -21.22 -0.72 -14.00
N LYS A 23 -22.24 -0.35 -13.20
CA LYS A 23 -23.35 0.51 -13.64
C LYS A 23 -23.01 2.01 -13.53
N ILE A 24 -21.88 2.33 -12.87
CA ILE A 24 -21.39 3.69 -12.68
C ILE A 24 -20.59 4.09 -13.93
N SER A 25 -20.76 5.32 -14.39
CA SER A 25 -20.08 5.81 -15.59
C SER A 25 -18.56 5.78 -15.45
N LEU A 26 -17.85 5.50 -16.54
CA LEU A 26 -16.38 5.53 -16.56
C LEU A 26 -15.84 6.90 -16.13
N GLY A 27 -16.52 7.99 -16.54
CA GLY A 27 -16.13 9.34 -16.11
C GLY A 27 -16.16 9.52 -14.60
N THR A 28 -17.15 8.96 -13.90
CA THR A 28 -17.22 8.98 -12.43
C THR A 28 -16.09 8.18 -11.80
N TRP A 29 -15.72 7.05 -12.37
CA TRP A 29 -14.58 6.26 -11.92
C TRP A 29 -13.26 7.01 -12.07
N LEU A 30 -13.01 7.58 -13.26
CA LEU A 30 -11.79 8.35 -13.53
C LEU A 30 -11.72 9.60 -12.64
N TYR A 31 -12.85 10.24 -12.40
CA TYR A 31 -12.92 11.38 -11.48
C TYR A 31 -12.58 10.99 -10.04
N LEU A 32 -13.07 9.83 -9.56
CA LEU A 32 -12.68 9.33 -8.23
C LEU A 32 -11.18 8.99 -8.17
N MET A 33 -10.62 8.37 -9.22
CA MET A 33 -9.19 8.12 -9.31
C MET A 33 -8.39 9.42 -9.25
N LEU A 34 -8.84 10.47 -9.93
CA LEU A 34 -8.23 11.80 -9.87
C LEU A 34 -8.30 12.40 -8.46
N LEU A 35 -9.45 12.32 -7.78
CA LEU A 35 -9.60 12.78 -6.40
C LEU A 35 -8.66 12.03 -5.44
N MET A 36 -8.58 10.70 -5.57
CA MET A 36 -7.69 9.88 -4.76
C MET A 36 -6.22 10.23 -4.99
N SER A 37 -5.82 10.49 -6.23
CA SER A 37 -4.44 10.81 -6.60
C SER A 37 -3.97 12.15 -6.04
N ASN A 38 -4.87 13.14 -6.00
CA ASN A 38 -4.59 14.49 -5.52
C ASN A 38 -4.70 14.62 -3.99
N SER A 39 -5.40 13.69 -3.34
CA SER A 39 -5.49 13.70 -1.88
C SER A 39 -4.17 13.25 -1.24
N SER A 40 -3.69 13.98 -0.23
CA SER A 40 -2.57 13.55 0.61
C SER A 40 -2.96 12.40 1.54
N HIS A 41 -4.24 12.25 1.82
CA HIS A 41 -4.81 11.23 2.70
C HIS A 41 -5.71 10.28 1.93
N THR A 42 -6.10 9.20 2.58
CA THR A 42 -7.15 8.30 2.09
C THR A 42 -8.51 8.99 2.17
N LEU A 43 -9.36 8.81 1.16
CA LEU A 43 -10.69 9.42 1.14
C LEU A 43 -11.68 8.59 1.97
N PRO A 44 -12.47 9.23 2.88
CA PRO A 44 -13.56 8.58 3.60
C PRO A 44 -14.71 8.17 2.66
N VAL A 45 -15.33 7.02 2.92
CA VAL A 45 -16.47 6.52 2.13
C VAL A 45 -17.63 7.53 2.09
N SER A 46 -17.95 8.12 3.25
CA SER A 46 -19.02 9.10 3.38
C SER A 46 -18.80 10.37 2.56
N PHE A 47 -17.54 10.81 2.47
CA PHE A 47 -17.17 11.92 1.59
C PHE A 47 -17.40 11.57 0.14
N VAL A 48 -16.90 10.41 -0.31
CA VAL A 48 -17.04 9.95 -1.71
C VAL A 48 -18.51 9.75 -2.09
N ALA A 49 -19.30 9.13 -1.22
CA ALA A 49 -20.72 8.91 -1.45
C ALA A 49 -21.48 10.22 -1.69
N ARG A 50 -21.29 11.21 -0.82
CA ARG A 50 -21.93 12.54 -0.95
C ARG A 50 -21.43 13.30 -2.17
N HIS A 51 -20.12 13.29 -2.41
CA HIS A 51 -19.47 14.07 -3.46
C HIS A 51 -19.84 13.57 -4.86
N LEU A 52 -19.96 12.26 -5.03
CA LEU A 52 -20.31 11.63 -6.32
C LEU A 52 -21.82 11.36 -6.49
N GLY A 53 -22.64 11.59 -5.47
CA GLY A 53 -24.07 11.27 -5.51
C GLY A 53 -24.36 9.77 -5.64
N VAL A 54 -23.50 8.91 -5.07
CA VAL A 54 -23.66 7.46 -5.10
C VAL A 54 -23.96 6.91 -3.70
N THR A 55 -24.46 5.68 -3.63
CA THR A 55 -24.67 5.03 -2.32
C THR A 55 -23.35 4.76 -1.61
N ALA A 56 -23.37 4.69 -0.27
CA ALA A 56 -22.18 4.38 0.53
C ALA A 56 -21.55 3.02 0.13
N SER A 57 -22.39 2.02 -0.17
CA SER A 57 -21.93 0.71 -0.68
C SER A 57 -21.21 0.82 -2.02
N SER A 58 -21.74 1.65 -2.95
CA SER A 58 -21.07 1.90 -4.23
C SER A 58 -19.74 2.63 -4.06
N ALA A 59 -19.71 3.67 -3.21
CA ALA A 59 -18.49 4.41 -2.90
C ALA A 59 -17.42 3.50 -2.28
N PHE A 60 -17.81 2.66 -1.32
CA PHE A 60 -16.90 1.68 -0.70
C PHE A 60 -16.33 0.72 -1.75
N ARG A 61 -17.19 0.13 -2.60
CA ARG A 61 -16.76 -0.77 -3.67
C ARG A 61 -15.79 -0.07 -4.63
N MET A 62 -16.08 1.15 -5.06
CA MET A 62 -15.21 1.91 -5.97
C MET A 62 -13.83 2.14 -5.36
N LEU A 63 -13.79 2.65 -4.12
CA LEU A 63 -12.54 2.88 -3.39
C LEU A 63 -11.73 1.60 -3.24
N ALA A 64 -12.37 0.51 -2.90
CA ALA A 64 -11.70 -0.78 -2.73
C ALA A 64 -11.16 -1.33 -4.06
N CYS A 65 -11.92 -1.25 -5.15
CA CYS A 65 -11.44 -1.66 -6.48
C CYS A 65 -10.23 -0.82 -6.94
N ILE A 66 -10.26 0.51 -6.72
CA ILE A 66 -9.13 1.38 -7.09
C ILE A 66 -7.90 1.04 -6.24
N ARG A 67 -8.05 0.75 -4.94
CA ARG A 67 -6.92 0.31 -4.10
C ARG A 67 -6.31 -0.99 -4.56
N LEU A 68 -7.12 -1.97 -4.98
CA LEU A 68 -6.63 -3.23 -5.55
C LEU A 68 -5.88 -3.00 -6.86
N HIS A 69 -6.37 -2.10 -7.70
CA HIS A 69 -5.70 -1.69 -8.92
C HIS A 69 -4.33 -1.07 -8.61
N ILE A 70 -4.29 -0.13 -7.67
CA ILE A 70 -3.05 0.49 -7.19
C ILE A 70 -2.10 -0.56 -6.61
N GLU A 71 -2.59 -1.50 -5.82
CA GLU A 71 -1.78 -2.59 -5.27
C GLU A 71 -1.16 -3.43 -6.37
N ALA A 72 -1.93 -3.78 -7.41
CA ALA A 72 -1.43 -4.53 -8.55
C ALA A 72 -0.33 -3.77 -9.32
N LEU A 73 -0.51 -2.46 -9.54
CA LEU A 73 0.48 -1.58 -10.17
C LEU A 73 1.77 -1.45 -9.34
N HIS A 74 1.67 -1.47 -8.02
CA HIS A 74 2.77 -1.20 -7.10
C HIS A 74 3.54 -2.46 -6.66
N ARG A 75 2.94 -3.65 -6.82
CA ARG A 75 3.47 -4.93 -6.34
C ARG A 75 4.86 -5.26 -6.86
N GLY A 76 5.18 -4.87 -8.10
CA GLY A 76 6.46 -5.14 -8.76
C GLY A 76 7.53 -4.06 -8.55
N LEU A 77 7.30 -3.07 -7.67
CA LEU A 77 8.27 -2.00 -7.46
C LEU A 77 9.55 -2.55 -6.84
N VAL A 78 10.66 -2.40 -7.56
CA VAL A 78 12.02 -2.66 -7.07
C VAL A 78 12.70 -1.33 -6.79
N LEU A 79 13.31 -1.22 -5.63
CA LEU A 79 13.97 -0.03 -5.12
C LEU A 79 15.48 -0.24 -5.03
N GLY A 80 16.22 0.87 -5.11
CA GLY A 80 17.67 0.85 -5.10
C GLY A 80 18.26 0.48 -6.45
N CYS A 81 19.57 0.58 -6.52
CA CYS A 81 20.45 0.08 -7.59
C CYS A 81 21.85 -0.12 -7.00
N SER A 82 22.82 -0.58 -7.79
CA SER A 82 24.19 -0.75 -7.31
C SER A 82 24.74 0.56 -6.73
N GLY A 83 25.12 0.55 -5.46
CA GLY A 83 25.61 1.71 -4.70
C GLY A 83 24.54 2.63 -4.10
N GLU A 84 23.26 2.41 -4.37
CA GLU A 84 22.17 3.15 -3.74
C GLU A 84 21.81 2.56 -2.36
N VAL A 85 21.40 3.42 -1.43
CA VAL A 85 21.00 3.01 -0.08
C VAL A 85 19.49 2.82 -0.04
N ILE A 86 19.05 1.66 0.41
CA ILE A 86 17.68 1.40 0.82
C ILE A 86 17.60 1.28 2.33
N GLN A 87 16.51 1.74 2.91
CA GLN A 87 16.22 1.66 4.33
C GLN A 87 15.14 0.61 4.55
N VAL A 88 15.35 -0.27 5.50
CA VAL A 88 14.39 -1.32 5.85
C VAL A 88 14.08 -1.23 7.34
N ASP A 89 12.81 -1.17 7.67
CA ASP A 89 12.33 -1.03 9.04
C ASP A 89 10.92 -1.62 9.17
N GLU A 90 10.49 -1.93 10.40
CA GLU A 90 9.13 -2.35 10.70
C GLU A 90 8.44 -1.37 11.63
N THR A 91 7.15 -1.22 11.41
CA THR A 91 6.31 -0.44 12.29
C THR A 91 5.05 -1.20 12.68
N LEU A 92 4.43 -0.79 13.79
CA LEU A 92 3.11 -1.25 14.22
C LEU A 92 2.05 -0.24 13.83
N ILE A 93 0.97 -0.70 13.18
CA ILE A 93 -0.19 0.10 12.82
C ILE A 93 -1.41 -0.42 13.57
N GLY A 94 -2.17 0.50 14.15
CA GLY A 94 -3.28 0.19 15.02
C GLY A 94 -2.81 -0.20 16.42
N SER A 95 -3.68 -0.03 17.38
CA SER A 95 -3.48 -0.47 18.75
C SER A 95 -4.77 -1.17 19.17
N VAL A 96 -4.76 -2.48 19.22
CA VAL A 96 -5.77 -3.19 19.99
C VAL A 96 -5.43 -2.89 21.45
N LYS A 97 -6.39 -2.31 22.20
CA LYS A 97 -6.26 -2.15 23.65
C LYS A 97 -5.91 -3.53 24.19
N ALA A 98 -4.71 -3.67 24.73
CA ALA A 98 -4.32 -4.90 25.39
C ALA A 98 -5.33 -5.20 26.50
N GLY A 99 -5.94 -6.36 26.48
CA GLY A 99 -6.59 -6.91 27.65
C GLY A 99 -5.58 -6.97 28.80
N LYS A 100 -6.02 -7.29 30.05
CA LYS A 100 -5.22 -7.32 31.29
C LYS A 100 -3.89 -8.12 31.25
N GLY A 101 -3.18 -8.14 30.14
CA GLY A 101 -1.90 -8.84 29.91
C GLY A 101 -0.84 -8.03 29.17
N GLY A 102 -1.06 -6.74 28.88
CA GLY A 102 0.01 -5.76 28.63
C GLY A 102 0.74 -5.80 27.27
N GLY A 103 0.35 -6.58 26.27
CA GLY A 103 0.98 -6.58 24.94
C GLY A 103 0.32 -5.58 23.99
N ARG A 104 1.10 -4.69 23.35
CA ARG A 104 0.60 -3.89 22.21
C ARG A 104 0.39 -4.83 21.02
N SER A 105 -0.86 -5.11 20.68
CA SER A 105 -1.24 -5.83 19.48
C SER A 105 -1.52 -4.82 18.38
N GLY A 106 -0.71 -4.77 17.35
CA GLY A 106 -0.89 -3.99 16.15
C GLY A 106 -0.51 -4.82 14.92
N ALA A 107 -0.96 -4.43 13.74
CA ALA A 107 -0.50 -5.02 12.50
C ALA A 107 0.98 -4.66 12.29
N ILE A 108 1.80 -5.64 12.04
CA ILE A 108 3.22 -5.43 11.73
C ILE A 108 3.33 -5.09 10.24
N VAL A 109 3.98 -3.99 9.93
CA VAL A 109 4.21 -3.55 8.56
C VAL A 109 5.70 -3.43 8.31
N LEU A 110 6.21 -4.17 7.33
CA LEU A 110 7.56 -4.02 6.80
C LEU A 110 7.58 -2.90 5.77
N GLY A 111 8.59 -2.04 5.83
CA GLY A 111 8.88 -1.03 4.83
C GLY A 111 10.24 -1.24 4.18
N VAL A 112 10.26 -1.05 2.86
CA VAL A 112 11.50 -0.92 2.07
C VAL A 112 11.45 0.45 1.41
N TYR A 113 12.36 1.33 1.74
CA TYR A 113 12.36 2.74 1.35
C TYR A 113 13.65 3.10 0.61
N SER A 114 13.51 3.96 -0.39
CA SER A 114 14.64 4.64 -1.04
C SER A 114 14.28 6.10 -1.35
N SER A 115 15.24 6.85 -1.91
CA SER A 115 14.98 8.21 -2.42
C SER A 115 13.91 8.26 -3.51
N LYS A 116 13.67 7.13 -4.20
CA LYS A 116 12.73 6.99 -5.34
C LYS A 116 11.35 6.47 -4.95
N GLY A 117 11.17 6.01 -3.70
CA GLY A 117 9.87 5.50 -3.26
C GLY A 117 9.92 4.57 -2.08
N VAL A 118 8.81 3.91 -1.82
CA VAL A 118 8.63 2.99 -0.70
C VAL A 118 7.68 1.86 -1.05
N VAL A 119 7.94 0.69 -0.51
CA VAL A 119 6.98 -0.43 -0.43
C VAL A 119 6.65 -0.64 1.04
N ALA A 120 5.37 -0.80 1.35
CA ALA A 120 4.88 -1.08 2.69
C ALA A 120 4.01 -2.35 2.66
N GLN A 121 4.43 -3.39 3.38
CA GLN A 121 3.81 -4.71 3.34
C GLN A 121 3.38 -5.16 4.73
N HIS A 122 2.09 -5.50 4.88
CA HIS A 122 1.60 -6.17 6.09
C HIS A 122 2.20 -7.56 6.19
N ILE A 123 2.76 -7.91 7.35
CA ILE A 123 3.45 -9.18 7.60
C ILE A 123 2.93 -9.85 8.87
N PRO A 124 2.89 -11.19 8.91
CA PRO A 124 2.37 -11.93 10.06
C PRO A 124 3.34 -11.90 11.27
N ASN A 125 4.62 -11.74 11.03
CA ASN A 125 5.66 -11.75 12.07
C ASN A 125 6.96 -11.13 11.55
N ARG A 126 7.92 -10.89 12.45
CA ARG A 126 9.26 -10.33 12.15
C ARG A 126 10.34 -11.41 12.03
N ARG A 127 9.98 -12.63 11.65
CA ARG A 127 10.96 -13.70 11.46
C ARG A 127 11.71 -13.50 10.14
N ARG A 128 12.94 -13.98 10.10
CA ARG A 128 13.81 -13.93 8.92
C ARG A 128 13.14 -14.52 7.69
N GLU A 129 12.44 -15.63 7.86
CA GLU A 129 11.73 -16.36 6.79
C GLU A 129 10.60 -15.51 6.16
N THR A 130 10.08 -14.54 6.90
CA THR A 130 9.07 -13.58 6.42
C THR A 130 9.72 -12.34 5.80
N LEU A 131 10.76 -11.80 6.44
CA LEU A 131 11.38 -10.53 6.04
C LEU A 131 12.23 -10.67 4.78
N PHE A 132 13.06 -11.71 4.69
CA PHE A 132 14.07 -11.84 3.64
C PHE A 132 13.50 -11.97 2.24
N PRO A 133 12.47 -12.81 1.96
CA PRO A 133 11.86 -12.88 0.64
C PRO A 133 11.29 -11.54 0.17
N LEU A 134 10.71 -10.75 1.09
CA LEU A 134 10.15 -9.43 0.76
C LEU A 134 11.25 -8.40 0.48
N ILE A 135 12.34 -8.43 1.26
CA ILE A 135 13.48 -7.55 0.99
C ILE A 135 14.10 -7.90 -0.37
N GLN A 136 14.30 -9.19 -0.69
CA GLN A 136 14.82 -9.63 -1.99
C GLN A 136 13.89 -9.26 -3.15
N LEU A 137 12.58 -9.28 -2.94
CA LEU A 137 11.60 -8.91 -3.97
C LEU A 137 11.66 -7.42 -4.31
N HIS A 138 11.92 -6.57 -3.31
CA HIS A 138 11.79 -5.12 -3.45
C HIS A 138 13.13 -4.36 -3.42
N ALA A 139 14.23 -5.03 -3.12
CA ALA A 139 15.56 -4.45 -3.10
C ALA A 139 16.39 -4.94 -4.29
N ALA A 140 16.93 -4.01 -5.08
CA ALA A 140 17.81 -4.37 -6.19
C ALA A 140 19.12 -5.00 -5.68
N PRO A 141 19.65 -6.06 -6.34
CA PRO A 141 20.94 -6.65 -6.00
C PRO A 141 22.06 -5.59 -6.01
N GLY A 142 22.99 -5.71 -5.05
CA GLY A 142 24.11 -4.78 -4.92
C GLY A 142 23.79 -3.45 -4.25
N SER A 143 22.54 -3.25 -3.81
CA SER A 143 22.17 -2.10 -2.98
C SER A 143 22.78 -2.21 -1.59
N TRP A 144 23.00 -1.04 -0.95
CA TRP A 144 23.24 -0.96 0.48
C TRP A 144 21.90 -1.05 1.23
N VAL A 145 21.83 -1.89 2.26
CA VAL A 145 20.63 -2.05 3.10
C VAL A 145 20.93 -1.51 4.48
N ALA A 146 20.31 -0.38 4.84
CA ALA A 146 20.37 0.20 6.18
C ALA A 146 19.17 -0.30 7.01
N THR A 147 19.43 -0.87 8.17
CA THR A 147 18.41 -1.35 9.12
C THR A 147 18.74 -0.89 10.55
N ASP A 148 17.79 -1.08 11.46
CA ASP A 148 18.12 -1.06 12.89
C ASP A 148 18.96 -2.30 13.30
N GLN A 149 19.31 -2.39 14.60
CA GLN A 149 20.09 -3.51 15.16
C GLN A 149 19.26 -4.77 15.42
N PHE A 150 18.07 -4.92 14.82
CA PHE A 150 17.27 -6.10 15.05
C PHE A 150 17.97 -7.37 14.55
N ARG A 151 18.05 -8.37 15.44
CA ARG A 151 18.84 -9.60 15.21
C ARG A 151 18.46 -10.36 13.94
N ALA A 152 17.20 -10.22 13.45
CA ALA A 152 16.78 -10.90 12.22
C ALA A 152 17.62 -10.47 11.01
N TYR A 153 18.12 -9.24 10.97
CA TYR A 153 18.89 -8.68 9.86
C TYR A 153 20.36 -9.09 9.83
N SER A 154 20.90 -9.73 10.88
CA SER A 154 22.33 -10.04 11.01
C SER A 154 22.94 -10.88 9.87
N SER A 155 22.12 -11.51 9.04
CA SER A 155 22.56 -12.33 7.90
C SER A 155 22.10 -11.81 6.54
N LEU A 156 21.68 -10.54 6.43
CA LEU A 156 21.34 -9.92 5.14
C LEU A 156 22.52 -9.93 4.16
N SER A 157 23.74 -9.83 4.64
CA SER A 157 24.96 -9.92 3.82
C SER A 157 25.08 -11.27 3.08
N LYS A 158 24.51 -12.36 3.63
CA LYS A 158 24.49 -13.68 2.97
C LYS A 158 23.56 -13.73 1.75
N LEU A 159 22.66 -12.75 1.59
CA LEU A 159 21.80 -12.60 0.44
C LEU A 159 22.37 -11.70 -0.66
N GLY A 160 23.66 -11.31 -0.54
CA GLY A 160 24.33 -10.47 -1.52
C GLY A 160 24.12 -8.95 -1.35
N PHE A 161 23.48 -8.53 -0.24
CA PHE A 161 23.36 -7.11 0.10
C PHE A 161 24.54 -6.61 0.89
N ARG A 162 24.88 -5.33 0.71
CA ARG A 162 25.80 -4.61 1.59
C ARG A 162 24.98 -4.09 2.78
N HIS A 163 25.14 -4.69 3.96
CA HIS A 163 24.31 -4.39 5.13
C HIS A 163 25.00 -3.43 6.09
N VAL A 164 24.29 -2.38 6.48
CA VAL A 164 24.68 -1.39 7.51
C VAL A 164 23.62 -1.38 8.61
N SER A 165 24.05 -1.63 9.84
CA SER A 165 23.17 -1.64 11.02
C SER A 165 23.35 -0.34 11.80
N MET A 166 22.25 0.35 12.10
CA MET A 166 22.19 1.64 12.80
C MET A 166 21.91 1.44 14.29
N ASN A 167 22.66 2.12 15.16
CA ASN A 167 22.44 2.09 16.60
C ASN A 167 21.60 3.29 17.09
N HIS A 168 20.28 3.14 17.09
CA HIS A 168 19.38 4.18 17.63
C HIS A 168 19.59 4.47 19.12
N GLY A 169 20.08 3.53 19.90
CA GLY A 169 20.39 3.72 21.33
C GLY A 169 21.51 4.76 21.58
N ARG A 170 22.40 4.96 20.60
CA ARG A 170 23.45 6.00 20.64
C ARG A 170 23.06 7.28 19.90
N ARG A 171 21.79 7.44 19.46
CA ARG A 171 21.34 8.56 18.62
C ARG A 171 22.11 8.69 17.29
N GLU A 172 22.63 7.57 16.79
CA GLU A 172 23.29 7.51 15.48
C GLU A 172 22.19 7.41 14.40
N PHE A 173 21.65 8.54 14.00
CA PHE A 173 20.63 8.62 12.93
C PHE A 173 21.26 8.63 11.53
N VAL A 174 22.55 8.94 11.44
CA VAL A 174 23.33 8.97 10.21
C VAL A 174 24.71 8.45 10.54
N THR A 175 25.23 7.50 9.74
CA THR A 175 26.63 7.04 9.89
C THR A 175 27.60 8.07 9.31
N ALA A 176 28.90 7.89 9.59
CA ALA A 176 29.95 8.74 9.01
C ALA A 176 29.95 8.72 7.47
N GLU A 177 29.49 7.62 6.87
CA GLU A 177 29.35 7.45 5.42
C GLU A 177 28.01 7.99 4.87
N GLY A 178 27.15 8.60 5.70
CA GLY A 178 25.90 9.21 5.30
C GLY A 178 24.69 8.26 5.22
N TYR A 179 24.80 7.02 5.71
CA TYR A 179 23.65 6.10 5.78
C TYR A 179 22.69 6.51 6.90
N SER A 180 21.39 6.33 6.67
CA SER A 180 20.34 6.81 7.57
C SER A 180 19.09 5.94 7.48
N THR A 181 18.27 5.92 8.56
CA THR A 181 16.91 5.39 8.59
C THR A 181 15.85 6.49 8.70
N VAL A 182 16.26 7.76 8.71
CA VAL A 182 15.36 8.92 8.87
C VAL A 182 14.26 8.98 7.80
N GLY A 183 14.57 8.54 6.57
CA GLY A 183 13.60 8.56 5.47
C GLY A 183 12.40 7.66 5.72
N ILE A 184 12.64 6.42 6.15
CA ILE A 184 11.58 5.45 6.45
C ILE A 184 10.81 5.83 7.72
N GLU A 185 11.47 6.40 8.74
CA GLU A 185 10.83 6.90 9.95
C GLU A 185 9.86 8.05 9.63
N GLY A 186 10.29 9.00 8.78
CA GLY A 186 9.44 10.08 8.28
C GLY A 186 8.26 9.56 7.45
N TYR A 187 8.47 8.51 6.65
CA TYR A 187 7.38 7.84 5.95
C TYR A 187 6.36 7.23 6.92
N TRP A 188 6.80 6.55 7.98
CA TRP A 188 5.91 5.97 8.99
C TRP A 188 5.08 7.03 9.72
N ALA A 189 5.67 8.15 10.07
CA ALA A 189 4.96 9.26 10.68
C ALA A 189 3.84 9.77 9.78
N ASN A 190 4.12 9.95 8.49
CA ASN A 190 3.18 10.41 7.48
C ASN A 190 2.05 9.40 7.23
N LEU A 191 2.37 8.12 7.09
CA LEU A 191 1.38 7.04 6.93
C LEU A 191 0.43 6.97 8.13
N LYS A 192 0.98 6.94 9.36
CA LYS A 192 0.18 6.89 10.59
C LYS A 192 -0.71 8.12 10.76
N PHE A 193 -0.22 9.30 10.37
CA PHE A 193 -1.02 10.52 10.36
C PHE A 193 -2.16 10.42 9.34
N SER A 194 -1.88 9.97 8.11
CA SER A 194 -2.87 9.79 7.05
C SER A 194 -4.01 8.84 7.46
N LEU A 195 -3.70 7.71 8.08
CA LEU A 195 -4.71 6.75 8.52
C LEU A 195 -5.57 7.31 9.67
N ARG A 196 -4.96 8.03 10.62
CA ARG A 196 -5.69 8.61 11.76
C ARG A 196 -6.56 9.80 11.37
N SER A 197 -6.11 10.67 10.48
CA SER A 197 -6.84 11.87 10.08
C SER A 197 -8.17 11.57 9.38
N CYS A 198 -8.31 10.39 8.82
CA CYS A 198 -9.54 9.94 8.16
C CYS A 198 -10.40 9.01 9.03
N ASN A 199 -10.08 8.87 10.33
CA ASN A 199 -10.71 7.90 11.25
C ASN A 199 -10.74 6.47 10.67
N ILE A 200 -9.78 6.15 9.81
CA ILE A 200 -9.68 4.81 9.22
C ILE A 200 -8.89 3.94 10.18
N THR A 201 -9.60 3.02 10.80
CA THR A 201 -8.99 1.92 11.55
C THR A 201 -9.19 0.64 10.74
N PRO A 202 -8.36 0.41 9.72
CA PRO A 202 -8.54 -0.77 8.89
C PRO A 202 -8.40 -2.02 9.75
N ASN A 203 -9.30 -2.97 9.58
CA ASN A 203 -9.10 -4.31 10.09
C ASN A 203 -7.78 -4.85 9.50
N PHE A 204 -7.00 -5.59 10.29
CA PHE A 204 -5.69 -6.09 9.86
C PHE A 204 -5.74 -6.85 8.53
N GLU A 205 -6.84 -7.55 8.27
CA GLU A 205 -7.08 -8.24 7.01
C GLU A 205 -7.19 -7.30 5.80
N ASN A 206 -7.66 -6.08 6.01
CA ASN A 206 -7.92 -5.08 4.95
C ASN A 206 -6.89 -3.95 4.95
N LEU A 207 -5.83 -4.06 5.75
CA LEU A 207 -4.82 -3.01 5.87
C LEU A 207 -4.00 -2.84 4.58
N GLN A 208 -3.64 -3.94 3.90
CA GLN A 208 -2.73 -3.90 2.76
C GLN A 208 -3.14 -2.94 1.64
N PRO A 209 -4.40 -2.89 1.17
CA PRO A 209 -4.81 -1.94 0.14
C PRO A 209 -4.59 -0.47 0.52
N TYR A 210 -4.72 -0.11 1.80
CA TYR A 210 -4.44 1.25 2.29
C TYR A 210 -2.94 1.56 2.33
N LEU A 211 -2.12 0.57 2.72
CA LEU A 211 -0.67 0.68 2.65
C LEU A 211 -0.21 0.90 1.22
N SER A 212 -0.75 0.12 0.29
CA SER A 212 -0.43 0.20 -1.13
C SER A 212 -0.85 1.54 -1.74
N GLU A 213 -2.04 2.06 -1.41
CA GLU A 213 -2.50 3.39 -1.84
C GLU A 213 -1.52 4.48 -1.39
N HIS A 214 -1.15 4.48 -0.11
CA HIS A 214 -0.25 5.49 0.44
C HIS A 214 1.16 5.38 -0.14
N ALA A 215 1.71 4.16 -0.21
CA ALA A 215 3.05 3.90 -0.74
C ALA A 215 3.16 4.24 -2.24
N PHE A 216 2.14 3.92 -3.03
CA PHE A 216 2.08 4.26 -4.45
C PHE A 216 2.10 5.78 -4.67
N LYS A 217 1.20 6.52 -4.00
CA LYS A 217 1.15 7.99 -4.11
C LYS A 217 2.46 8.64 -3.67
N PHE A 218 3.05 8.14 -2.59
CA PHE A 218 4.36 8.60 -2.11
C PHE A 218 5.45 8.34 -3.16
N SER A 219 5.53 7.14 -3.70
CA SER A 219 6.53 6.74 -4.69
C SER A 219 6.38 7.50 -6.02
N CYS A 220 5.16 7.75 -6.48
CA CYS A 220 4.92 8.57 -7.65
C CYS A 220 5.46 9.99 -7.46
N ARG A 221 5.15 10.64 -6.32
CA ARG A 221 5.63 12.00 -6.00
C ARG A 221 7.15 12.06 -5.91
N LYS A 222 7.80 11.06 -5.31
CA LYS A 222 9.27 10.98 -5.24
C LYS A 222 9.91 10.87 -6.61
N ARG A 223 9.25 10.25 -7.56
CA ARG A 223 9.72 10.09 -8.96
C ARG A 223 9.27 11.22 -9.89
N GLY A 224 8.54 12.22 -9.38
CA GLY A 224 7.99 13.31 -10.21
C GLY A 224 6.89 12.85 -11.17
N ILE A 225 6.23 11.74 -10.89
CA ILE A 225 5.14 11.19 -11.71
C ILE A 225 3.80 11.60 -11.08
N ALA A 226 2.86 12.07 -11.89
CA ALA A 226 1.50 12.32 -11.42
C ALA A 226 0.82 10.97 -11.08
N PRO A 227 0.34 10.77 -9.83
CA PRO A 227 -0.25 9.48 -9.46
C PRO A 227 -1.47 9.09 -10.31
N PHE A 228 -2.25 10.06 -10.80
CA PHE A 228 -3.36 9.79 -11.70
C PHE A 228 -2.91 9.20 -13.02
N GLU A 229 -1.88 9.80 -13.65
CA GLU A 229 -1.31 9.29 -14.90
C GLU A 229 -0.78 7.87 -14.73
N ALA A 230 -0.08 7.60 -13.63
CA ALA A 230 0.40 6.26 -13.31
C ALA A 230 -0.73 5.24 -13.13
N MET A 231 -1.89 5.66 -12.56
CA MET A 231 -3.04 4.76 -12.41
C MET A 231 -3.75 4.44 -13.72
N ILE A 232 -3.74 5.35 -14.70
CA ILE A 232 -4.43 5.14 -15.99
C ILE A 232 -3.51 4.60 -17.09
N ALA A 233 -2.20 4.55 -16.85
CA ALA A 233 -1.22 4.07 -17.84
C ALA A 233 -1.31 2.56 -18.09
N ASP A 234 -1.74 1.79 -17.10
CA ASP A 234 -1.85 0.33 -17.19
C ASP A 234 -3.04 -0.17 -16.37
N PHE A 235 -3.69 -1.23 -16.85
CA PHE A 235 -4.79 -1.91 -16.17
C PHE A 235 -4.47 -3.40 -16.03
N PRO A 236 -3.67 -3.77 -15.04
CA PRO A 236 -3.34 -5.17 -14.78
C PRO A 236 -4.60 -5.99 -14.48
N ALA A 237 -4.64 -7.22 -14.95
CA ALA A 237 -5.74 -8.13 -14.65
C ALA A 237 -5.83 -8.39 -13.16
N ILE A 238 -7.01 -8.20 -12.60
CA ILE A 238 -7.28 -8.38 -11.16
C ILE A 238 -8.26 -9.54 -10.99
N ASP A 239 -7.89 -10.50 -10.15
CA ASP A 239 -8.80 -11.58 -9.76
C ASP A 239 -9.79 -11.08 -8.69
N PHE A 240 -10.95 -10.63 -9.16
CA PHE A 240 -12.04 -10.19 -8.30
C PHE A 240 -12.77 -11.33 -7.59
N GLY A 241 -12.59 -12.59 -8.01
CA GLY A 241 -13.32 -13.73 -7.47
C GLY A 241 -13.02 -14.01 -5.99
N LYS A 242 -11.77 -13.84 -5.58
CA LYS A 242 -11.36 -13.93 -4.17
C LYS A 242 -11.78 -12.70 -3.38
N TRP A 243 -11.82 -11.56 -4.04
CA TRP A 243 -12.11 -10.28 -3.41
C TRP A 243 -13.62 -10.04 -3.23
N SER A 244 -14.49 -10.43 -4.19
CA SER A 244 -15.93 -10.20 -4.11
C SER A 244 -16.57 -10.87 -2.88
N LYS A 245 -16.12 -12.08 -2.52
CA LYS A 245 -16.58 -12.80 -1.32
C LYS A 245 -16.09 -12.14 -0.01
N ARG A 246 -14.91 -11.49 -0.04
CA ARG A 246 -14.33 -10.78 1.09
C ARG A 246 -14.95 -9.41 1.26
N ALA A 247 -15.08 -8.64 0.19
CA ALA A 247 -15.70 -7.32 0.21
C ALA A 247 -17.20 -7.37 0.54
N ALA A 248 -17.91 -8.41 0.10
CA ALA A 248 -19.31 -8.60 0.50
C ALA A 248 -19.44 -8.77 2.01
N ARG A 249 -18.57 -9.59 2.65
CA ARG A 249 -18.53 -9.74 4.10
C ARG A 249 -18.14 -8.44 4.83
N ASP A 250 -17.19 -7.69 4.29
CA ASP A 250 -16.75 -6.42 4.89
C ASP A 250 -17.83 -5.34 4.79
N ILE A 251 -18.60 -5.33 3.70
CA ILE A 251 -19.77 -4.46 3.53
C ILE A 251 -20.84 -4.85 4.55
N GLU A 252 -21.17 -6.14 4.68
CA GLU A 252 -22.15 -6.62 5.65
C GLU A 252 -21.74 -6.28 7.09
N ASN A 253 -20.49 -6.51 7.48
CA ASN A 253 -19.99 -6.20 8.81
C ASN A 253 -19.92 -4.68 9.08
N HIS A 254 -19.60 -3.85 8.09
CA HIS A 254 -19.50 -2.41 8.29
C HIS A 254 -20.86 -1.72 8.45
N PHE A 255 -21.89 -2.27 7.83
CA PHE A 255 -23.27 -1.74 7.92
C PHE A 255 -24.16 -2.46 8.94
N SER A 256 -23.74 -3.64 9.48
CA SER A 256 -24.47 -4.35 10.56
C SER A 256 -24.20 -3.77 11.96
N ASP A 257 -23.10 -3.04 12.16
CA ASP A 257 -22.75 -2.43 13.45
C ASP A 257 -23.51 -1.13 13.79
N GLY A 258 -24.61 -0.81 13.06
CA GLY A 258 -25.59 0.22 13.47
C GLY A 258 -25.05 1.65 13.57
N THR A 259 -23.92 1.95 12.99
CA THR A 259 -23.45 3.33 12.84
C THR A 259 -24.23 4.03 11.73
N GLU A 260 -25.42 4.51 12.05
CA GLU A 260 -26.12 5.53 11.26
C GLU A 260 -25.24 6.78 11.16
N PHE A 261 -25.07 7.29 9.94
CA PHE A 261 -24.34 8.52 9.61
C PHE A 261 -25.19 9.76 9.86
#